data_aebdaf5eb82f1708541a3960d5935b5a
#
_entry.id   aebdaf5eb82f1708541a3960d5935b5a
#
_cell.length_a   1.000
_cell.length_b   1.000
_cell.length_c   1.000
_cell.angle_alpha   90.00
_cell.angle_beta   90.00
_cell.angle_gamma   90.00
#
_symmetry.space_group_name_H-M   'P 1'
#
loop_
_entity.id
_entity.type
_entity.pdbx_description
1 polymer ?
#
loop_
_entity_poly.entity_id
_entity_poly.type
_entity_poly.pdbx_seq_one_letter_code
_entity_poly.pdbx_strand_id
1 'polypeptide(L)'
;MAIKNDAIEQSSIDRCLAQNHLEKRWQSLQGDDGLFTLGETEFGYGAHFLAACDLWLKTTSKPWRLQFISASAQPPNKADLETALAYWPQYAQLASQFIDQYPASVKGMHHLELFDGRVSLCLMIGEADAMFDEIAQSPDLGLASHNTKSIDAWFISTAS
;
A
#
# COMPACT_ATOMS: atom_id res chain seq x y z
N MET A 1 -1.01 -14.66 18.07
CA MET A 1 -0.56 -14.43 17.89
C MET A 1 0.24 -14.04 17.13
N ALA A 2 0.31 -13.78 16.55
CA ALA A 2 0.95 -13.57 15.52
C ALA A 2 1.93 -12.54 15.41
N ILE A 3 1.98 -11.65 16.19
CA ILE A 3 2.87 -10.59 16.03
C ILE A 3 3.99 -10.81 16.90
N LYS A 4 4.77 -11.74 16.67
CA LYS A 4 5.76 -12.02 17.54
C LYS A 4 7.03 -11.51 17.08
N ASN A 5 7.17 -10.96 15.98
CA ASN A 5 8.48 -10.59 15.52
C ASN A 5 8.46 -9.23 14.90
N ASP A 6 8.12 -8.22 15.71
CA ASP A 6 8.10 -6.86 15.20
C ASP A 6 9.45 -6.45 14.67
N ALA A 7 10.55 -6.94 15.26
CA ALA A 7 11.86 -6.61 14.72
C ALA A 7 12.06 -7.17 13.33
N ILE A 8 11.57 -8.38 13.09
CA ILE A 8 11.67 -8.99 11.76
C ILE A 8 10.75 -8.25 10.78
N GLU A 9 9.59 -7.87 11.26
CA GLU A 9 8.64 -7.14 10.41
C GLU A 9 9.21 -5.78 10.03
N GLN A 10 9.81 -5.07 10.98
CA GLN A 10 10.41 -3.77 10.69
C GLN A 10 11.56 -3.94 9.70
N SER A 11 12.34 -5.00 9.85
CA SER A 11 13.43 -5.28 8.94
C SER A 11 12.91 -5.54 7.53
N SER A 12 11.78 -6.22 7.42
CA SER A 12 11.15 -6.47 6.13
C SER A 12 10.68 -5.17 5.49
N ILE A 13 10.09 -4.29 6.28
CA ILE A 13 9.66 -2.98 5.80
C ILE A 13 10.85 -2.21 5.26
N ASP A 14 11.90 -2.12 6.05
CA ASP A 14 13.09 -1.36 5.67
C ASP A 14 13.70 -1.92 4.38
N ARG A 15 13.71 -3.24 4.27
CA ARG A 15 14.26 -3.88 3.09
C ARG A 15 13.44 -3.55 1.84
N CYS A 16 12.13 -3.60 1.95
CA CYS A 16 11.27 -3.29 0.80
C CYS A 16 11.49 -1.87 0.32
N LEU A 17 11.59 -0.94 1.25
CA LEU A 17 11.80 0.45 0.87
C LEU A 17 13.18 0.64 0.24
N ALA A 18 14.19 -0.01 0.81
CA ALA A 18 15.56 0.15 0.32
C ALA A 18 15.79 -0.55 -1.02
N GLN A 19 15.24 -1.74 -1.19
CA GLN A 19 15.43 -2.49 -2.42
C GLN A 19 14.86 -1.77 -3.63
N ASN A 20 13.82 -1.01 -3.43
CA ASN A 20 13.20 -0.27 -4.51
C ASN A 20 13.72 1.14 -4.65
N HIS A 21 14.66 1.53 -3.80
CA HIS A 21 15.25 2.87 -3.82
C HIS A 21 14.18 3.96 -3.79
N LEU A 22 13.15 3.74 -2.99
CA LEU A 22 11.98 4.61 -3.05
C LEU A 22 12.28 6.02 -2.58
N GLU A 23 13.03 6.16 -1.50
CA GLU A 23 13.32 7.50 -1.01
C GLU A 23 14.01 8.33 -2.07
N LYS A 24 15.03 7.75 -2.69
CA LYS A 24 15.80 8.44 -3.72
C LYS A 24 14.95 8.74 -4.94
N ARG A 25 14.17 7.75 -5.37
CA ARG A 25 13.31 7.92 -6.54
C ARG A 25 12.28 9.01 -6.29
N TRP A 26 11.70 9.02 -5.11
CA TRP A 26 10.66 9.99 -4.80
C TRP A 26 11.21 11.39 -4.63
N GLN A 27 12.42 11.50 -4.08
CA GLN A 27 13.10 12.80 -3.98
C GLN A 27 13.43 13.37 -5.36
N SER A 28 13.51 12.50 -6.37
CA SER A 28 13.88 12.92 -7.72
C SER A 28 12.69 13.19 -8.62
N LEU A 29 11.47 13.06 -8.12
CA LEU A 29 10.30 13.29 -8.94
C LEU A 29 10.22 14.73 -9.39
N GLN A 30 9.93 14.94 -10.66
CA GLN A 30 9.91 16.25 -11.25
C GLN A 30 8.61 16.45 -12.00
N GLY A 31 8.33 17.71 -12.31
CA GLY A 31 7.11 18.05 -13.01
C GLY A 31 6.05 18.54 -12.05
N ASP A 32 4.97 19.02 -12.62
CA ASP A 32 3.92 19.65 -11.83
C ASP A 32 3.01 18.65 -11.17
N ASP A 33 2.85 17.48 -11.76
CA ASP A 33 2.01 16.46 -11.18
C ASP A 33 2.42 15.10 -11.74
N GLY A 34 1.92 14.05 -11.12
CA GLY A 34 2.19 12.71 -11.58
C GLY A 34 1.67 11.69 -10.61
N LEU A 35 1.81 10.45 -11.00
CA LEU A 35 1.33 9.32 -10.24
C LEU A 35 2.45 8.30 -10.14
N PHE A 36 2.76 7.89 -8.91
CA PHE A 36 3.70 6.79 -8.69
C PHE A 36 2.90 5.60 -8.20
N THR A 37 3.03 4.46 -8.85
CA THR A 37 2.23 3.28 -8.52
C THR A 37 3.10 2.22 -7.88
N LEU A 38 2.70 1.78 -6.71
CA LEU A 38 3.38 0.76 -5.94
C LEU A 38 2.47 -0.43 -5.79
N GLY A 39 2.96 -1.62 -6.11
CA GLY A 39 2.17 -2.83 -5.98
C GLY A 39 2.71 -3.71 -4.87
N GLU A 40 1.83 -4.44 -4.23
CA GLU A 40 2.20 -5.36 -3.17
C GLU A 40 1.38 -6.63 -3.33
N THR A 41 2.04 -7.79 -3.16
CA THR A 41 1.37 -9.05 -3.39
C THR A 41 0.58 -9.55 -2.18
N GLU A 42 0.91 -9.05 -0.99
CA GLU A 42 0.22 -9.49 0.21
C GLU A 42 0.12 -8.33 1.19
N PHE A 43 -1.09 -7.80 1.36
CA PHE A 43 -1.29 -6.60 2.17
C PHE A 43 -1.06 -6.85 3.67
N GLY A 44 -1.53 -8.01 4.16
CA GLY A 44 -1.43 -8.30 5.58
C GLY A 44 -2.17 -7.28 6.41
N TYR A 45 -1.48 -6.68 7.37
CA TYR A 45 -2.06 -5.65 8.23
C TYR A 45 -1.78 -4.24 7.74
N GLY A 46 -1.10 -4.11 6.61
CA GLY A 46 -0.87 -2.79 6.04
C GLY A 46 0.36 -2.07 6.55
N ALA A 47 1.26 -2.77 7.23
CA ALA A 47 2.45 -2.12 7.76
C ALA A 47 3.34 -1.58 6.65
N HIS A 48 3.53 -2.35 5.60
CA HIS A 48 4.32 -1.87 4.45
C HIS A 48 3.65 -0.66 3.80
N PHE A 49 2.34 -0.70 3.69
CA PHE A 49 1.59 0.40 3.12
C PHE A 49 1.78 1.67 3.93
N LEU A 50 1.65 1.58 5.25
CA LEU A 50 1.79 2.76 6.10
C LEU A 50 3.22 3.30 6.07
N ALA A 51 4.19 2.41 6.05
CA ALA A 51 5.59 2.85 5.95
C ALA A 51 5.84 3.58 4.64
N ALA A 52 5.29 3.07 3.55
CA ALA A 52 5.42 3.73 2.25
C ALA A 52 4.73 5.09 2.27
N CYS A 53 3.56 5.16 2.87
CA CYS A 53 2.84 6.43 2.98
C CYS A 53 3.63 7.45 3.78
N ASP A 54 4.20 7.02 4.91
CA ASP A 54 4.98 7.90 5.74
C ASP A 54 6.16 8.48 4.96
N LEU A 55 6.87 7.64 4.25
CA LEU A 55 8.00 8.08 3.44
C LEU A 55 7.53 8.99 2.30
N TRP A 56 6.43 8.63 1.65
CA TRP A 56 5.88 9.43 0.55
C TRP A 56 5.55 10.84 1.03
N LEU A 57 4.88 10.95 2.15
CA LEU A 57 4.45 12.24 2.65
C LEU A 57 5.61 13.10 3.10
N LYS A 58 6.73 12.49 3.47
CA LYS A 58 7.91 13.20 3.91
C LYS A 58 8.82 13.62 2.76
N THR A 59 8.76 12.90 1.64
CA THR A 59 9.73 13.11 0.57
C THR A 59 9.14 13.78 -0.66
N THR A 60 7.83 13.85 -0.77
CA THR A 60 7.19 14.42 -1.96
C THR A 60 6.25 15.54 -1.56
N SER A 61 5.78 16.25 -2.56
CA SER A 61 4.82 17.32 -2.34
C SER A 61 3.70 17.22 -3.37
N LYS A 62 2.60 17.88 -3.07
CA LYS A 62 1.53 17.99 -4.04
C LYS A 62 2.05 18.67 -5.29
N PRO A 63 1.51 18.34 -6.45
CA PRO A 63 0.37 17.46 -6.64
C PRO A 63 0.73 16.01 -6.98
N TRP A 64 1.92 15.56 -6.68
CA TRP A 64 2.26 14.17 -6.91
C TRP A 64 1.45 13.26 -5.99
N ARG A 65 0.99 12.14 -6.53
CA ARG A 65 0.15 11.20 -5.79
C ARG A 65 0.73 9.81 -5.83
N LEU A 66 0.55 9.09 -4.74
CA LEU A 66 0.96 7.69 -4.63
C LEU A 66 -0.27 6.81 -4.79
N GLN A 67 -0.20 5.86 -5.71
CA GLN A 67 -1.22 4.83 -5.84
C GLN A 67 -0.65 3.53 -5.34
N PHE A 68 -1.28 2.94 -4.33
CA PHE A 68 -0.83 1.69 -3.75
C PHE A 68 -1.86 0.62 -4.08
N ILE A 69 -1.42 -0.46 -4.72
CA ILE A 69 -2.30 -1.55 -5.13
C ILE A 69 -1.84 -2.81 -4.43
N SER A 70 -2.73 -3.41 -3.67
CA SER A 70 -2.36 -4.60 -2.94
C SER A 70 -3.52 -5.58 -2.89
N ALA A 71 -3.21 -6.80 -2.51
CA ALA A 71 -4.21 -7.87 -2.43
C ALA A 71 -4.18 -8.50 -1.07
N SER A 72 -5.32 -8.99 -0.63
CA SER A 72 -5.44 -9.70 0.62
C SER A 72 -6.44 -10.83 0.47
N ALA A 73 -5.96 -12.06 0.59
CA ALA A 73 -6.83 -13.23 0.49
C ALA A 73 -7.69 -13.37 1.74
N GLN A 74 -7.15 -12.98 2.87
CA GLN A 74 -7.84 -13.09 4.15
C GLN A 74 -7.66 -11.82 4.94
N PRO A 75 -8.42 -10.78 4.63
CA PRO A 75 -8.23 -9.49 5.28
C PRO A 75 -8.59 -9.58 6.77
N PRO A 76 -7.78 -8.99 7.63
CA PRO A 76 -8.10 -8.94 9.06
C PRO A 76 -9.30 -8.05 9.31
N ASN A 77 -9.98 -8.27 10.43
CA ASN A 77 -11.03 -7.35 10.82
C ASN A 77 -10.43 -6.10 11.47
N LYS A 78 -11.26 -5.11 11.73
CA LYS A 78 -10.77 -3.85 12.27
C LYS A 78 -10.08 -4.01 13.61
N ALA A 79 -10.62 -4.85 14.48
CA ALA A 79 -10.03 -5.03 15.81
C ALA A 79 -8.63 -5.62 15.71
N ASP A 80 -8.46 -6.62 14.84
CA ASP A 80 -7.14 -7.21 14.66
C ASP A 80 -6.18 -6.21 14.04
N LEU A 81 -6.69 -5.40 13.13
CA LEU A 81 -5.88 -4.37 12.49
C LEU A 81 -5.37 -3.36 13.51
N GLU A 82 -6.25 -2.90 14.38
CA GLU A 82 -5.87 -1.97 15.43
C GLU A 82 -4.81 -2.54 16.33
N THR A 83 -4.97 -3.79 16.71
CA THR A 83 -4.00 -4.46 17.57
C THR A 83 -2.65 -4.57 16.90
N ALA A 84 -2.66 -4.99 15.65
CA ALA A 84 -1.40 -5.19 14.92
C ALA A 84 -0.68 -3.87 14.69
N LEU A 85 -1.39 -2.84 14.29
CA LEU A 85 -0.76 -1.58 13.94
C LEU A 85 -0.31 -0.79 15.15
N ALA A 86 -0.79 -1.15 16.34
CA ALA A 86 -0.30 -0.53 17.57
C ALA A 86 1.18 -0.82 17.82
N TYR A 87 1.73 -1.83 17.15
CA TYR A 87 3.15 -2.12 17.27
C TYR A 87 4.03 -1.11 16.55
N TRP A 88 3.43 -0.22 15.75
CA TRP A 88 4.19 0.81 15.04
C TRP A 88 3.63 2.19 15.39
N PRO A 89 3.93 2.66 16.62
CA PRO A 89 3.38 3.95 17.06
C PRO A 89 3.84 5.12 16.18
N GLN A 90 4.94 4.96 15.46
CA GLN A 90 5.39 6.01 14.56
C GLN A 90 4.42 6.24 13.41
N TYR A 91 3.54 5.28 13.13
CA TYR A 91 2.54 5.43 12.07
C TYR A 91 1.13 5.63 12.63
N ALA A 92 1.02 5.98 13.92
CA ALA A 92 -0.28 5.98 14.59
C ALA A 92 -1.30 6.89 13.90
N GLN A 93 -0.87 8.08 13.48
CA GLN A 93 -1.79 9.00 12.83
C GLN A 93 -2.26 8.48 11.47
N LEU A 94 -1.33 7.93 10.70
CA LEU A 94 -1.67 7.38 9.41
C LEU A 94 -2.57 6.16 9.58
N ALA A 95 -2.26 5.33 10.56
CA ALA A 95 -3.06 4.14 10.83
C ALA A 95 -4.49 4.51 11.20
N SER A 96 -4.66 5.56 11.97
CA SER A 96 -5.99 5.99 12.38
C SER A 96 -6.86 6.33 11.17
N GLN A 97 -6.33 7.08 10.23
CA GLN A 97 -7.08 7.43 9.02
C GLN A 97 -7.38 6.20 8.17
N PHE A 98 -6.41 5.31 8.06
CA PHE A 98 -6.58 4.11 7.28
C PHE A 98 -7.65 3.20 7.88
N ILE A 99 -7.57 2.97 9.19
CA ILE A 99 -8.52 2.09 9.88
C ILE A 99 -9.93 2.65 9.78
N ASP A 100 -10.05 3.97 9.86
CA ASP A 100 -11.34 4.63 9.79
C ASP A 100 -12.05 4.33 8.47
N GLN A 101 -11.32 4.16 7.40
CA GLN A 101 -11.87 3.90 6.08
C GLN A 101 -11.74 2.44 5.66
N TYR A 102 -11.24 1.59 6.53
CA TYR A 102 -10.98 0.21 6.18
C TYR A 102 -12.26 -0.50 5.73
N PRO A 103 -12.25 -1.18 4.58
CA PRO A 103 -13.49 -1.72 4.02
C PRO A 103 -13.93 -3.00 4.73
N ALA A 104 -15.19 -3.34 4.52
CA ALA A 104 -15.69 -4.64 4.96
C ALA A 104 -14.98 -5.74 4.19
N SER A 105 -14.96 -6.94 4.76
CA SER A 105 -14.28 -8.07 4.15
C SER A 105 -15.15 -8.68 3.05
N VAL A 106 -15.33 -7.95 1.99
CA VAL A 106 -16.11 -8.38 0.84
C VAL A 106 -15.18 -8.53 -0.34
N LYS A 107 -15.26 -9.68 -0.99
CA LYS A 107 -14.43 -9.96 -2.15
C LYS A 107 -14.61 -8.88 -3.21
N GLY A 108 -13.52 -8.46 -3.81
CA GLY A 108 -13.55 -7.46 -4.84
C GLY A 108 -12.53 -6.37 -4.61
N MET A 109 -12.69 -5.30 -5.35
CA MET A 109 -11.75 -4.21 -5.32
C MET A 109 -12.32 -3.05 -4.50
N HIS A 110 -11.51 -2.54 -3.59
CA HIS A 110 -11.92 -1.45 -2.70
C HIS A 110 -10.95 -0.29 -2.84
N HIS A 111 -11.48 0.89 -3.06
CA HIS A 111 -10.68 2.10 -3.24
C HIS A 111 -10.80 3.03 -2.06
N LEU A 112 -9.68 3.49 -1.54
CA LEU A 112 -9.65 4.46 -0.46
C LEU A 112 -8.81 5.66 -0.89
N GLU A 113 -9.31 6.84 -0.59
CA GLU A 113 -8.55 8.09 -0.78
C GLU A 113 -8.11 8.56 0.59
N LEU A 114 -6.81 8.72 0.77
CA LEU A 114 -6.25 8.96 2.09
C LEU A 114 -5.31 10.16 2.08
N PHE A 115 -5.11 10.71 3.27
CA PHE A 115 -4.08 11.74 3.49
C PHE A 115 -4.24 12.93 2.55
N ASP A 116 -5.46 13.46 2.54
CA ASP A 116 -5.76 14.66 1.78
C ASP A 116 -5.59 14.45 0.28
N GLY A 117 -5.92 13.24 -0.19
CA GLY A 117 -5.83 12.91 -1.60
C GLY A 117 -4.45 12.62 -2.10
N ARG A 118 -3.46 12.60 -1.21
CA ARG A 118 -2.09 12.35 -1.64
C ARG A 118 -1.79 10.87 -1.85
N VAL A 119 -2.62 10.00 -1.30
CA VAL A 119 -2.46 8.56 -1.44
C VAL A 119 -3.78 7.92 -1.79
N SER A 120 -3.75 7.02 -2.75
CA SER A 120 -4.90 6.22 -3.13
C SER A 120 -4.54 4.76 -2.88
N LEU A 121 -5.39 4.04 -2.16
CA LEU A 121 -5.18 2.62 -1.91
C LEU A 121 -6.23 1.83 -2.66
N CYS A 122 -5.79 0.91 -3.48
CA CYS A 122 -6.66 -0.06 -4.12
C CYS A 122 -6.40 -1.39 -3.46
N LEU A 123 -7.31 -1.82 -2.60
CA LEU A 123 -7.17 -3.07 -1.87
C LEU A 123 -8.07 -4.11 -2.51
N MET A 124 -7.45 -5.14 -3.05
CA MET A 124 -8.17 -6.20 -3.73
C MET A 124 -8.32 -7.37 -2.79
N ILE A 125 -9.54 -7.65 -2.38
CA ILE A 125 -9.80 -8.76 -1.48
C ILE A 125 -10.07 -10.00 -2.31
N GLY A 126 -9.15 -10.96 -2.25
CA GLY A 126 -9.19 -12.18 -3.05
C GLY A 126 -7.78 -12.66 -3.31
N GLU A 127 -7.66 -13.65 -4.20
CA GLU A 127 -6.34 -14.19 -4.54
C GLU A 127 -5.56 -13.18 -5.36
N ALA A 128 -4.31 -12.97 -4.98
CA ALA A 128 -3.49 -11.94 -5.62
C ALA A 128 -3.32 -12.16 -7.11
N ASP A 129 -3.01 -13.39 -7.48
CA ASP A 129 -2.78 -13.68 -8.91
C ASP A 129 -4.00 -13.35 -9.76
N ALA A 130 -5.17 -13.78 -9.29
CA ALA A 130 -6.39 -13.53 -10.03
C ALA A 130 -6.70 -12.03 -10.10
N MET A 131 -6.46 -11.32 -9.01
CA MET A 131 -6.75 -9.90 -8.95
C MET A 131 -5.85 -9.10 -9.88
N PHE A 132 -4.56 -9.40 -9.86
CA PHE A 132 -3.63 -8.67 -10.72
C PHE A 132 -3.81 -9.03 -12.19
N ASP A 133 -4.23 -10.26 -12.49
CA ASP A 133 -4.57 -10.63 -13.87
C ASP A 133 -5.77 -9.81 -14.34
N GLU A 134 -6.73 -9.64 -13.47
CA GLU A 134 -7.93 -8.88 -13.80
C GLU A 134 -7.57 -7.43 -14.12
N ILE A 135 -6.69 -6.84 -13.36
CA ILE A 135 -6.23 -5.48 -13.62
C ILE A 135 -5.56 -5.39 -14.99
N ALA A 136 -4.74 -6.36 -15.32
CA ALA A 136 -4.03 -6.33 -16.59
C ALA A 136 -4.98 -6.41 -17.77
N GLN A 137 -6.14 -7.02 -17.59
CA GLN A 137 -7.09 -7.21 -18.67
C GLN A 137 -8.22 -6.19 -18.70
N SER A 138 -8.35 -5.40 -17.65
CA SER A 138 -9.47 -4.46 -17.53
C SER A 138 -8.96 -3.09 -17.18
N PRO A 139 -8.59 -2.30 -18.17
CA PRO A 139 -8.06 -0.97 -17.89
C PRO A 139 -9.04 -0.04 -17.22
N ASP A 140 -10.30 -0.43 -17.14
CA ASP A 140 -11.33 0.42 -16.56
C ASP A 140 -11.51 0.26 -15.06
N LEU A 141 -10.63 -0.46 -14.40
CA LEU A 141 -10.79 -0.73 -12.98
C LEU A 141 -10.32 0.39 -12.07
N GLY A 142 -10.36 1.62 -12.55
CA GLY A 142 -10.05 2.76 -11.69
C GLY A 142 -8.60 3.11 -11.61
N LEU A 143 -7.75 2.43 -12.33
CA LEU A 143 -6.34 2.75 -12.37
C LEU A 143 -6.09 3.78 -13.46
N ALA A 144 -4.92 4.38 -13.44
CA ALA A 144 -4.57 5.34 -14.46
C ALA A 144 -4.73 4.69 -15.82
N SER A 145 -5.64 5.21 -16.59
CA SER A 145 -6.11 4.51 -17.76
C SER A 145 -5.01 4.26 -18.77
N HIS A 146 -4.11 5.19 -18.90
CA HIS A 146 -3.13 5.09 -19.97
C HIS A 146 -1.91 4.26 -19.58
N ASN A 147 -1.88 3.74 -18.37
CA ASN A 147 -0.70 3.02 -17.95
C ASN A 147 -0.97 1.98 -16.87
N THR A 148 -2.02 1.22 -17.05
CA THR A 148 -2.38 0.21 -16.08
C THR A 148 -1.37 -0.90 -15.97
N LYS A 149 -0.51 -1.03 -16.98
CA LYS A 149 0.49 -2.07 -16.94
C LYS A 149 1.72 -1.66 -16.15
N SER A 150 1.80 -0.41 -15.80
CA SER A 150 3.03 0.12 -15.27
C SER A 150 2.92 0.32 -13.78
N ILE A 151 3.37 -0.65 -13.06
CA ILE A 151 3.57 -0.51 -11.63
C ILE A 151 5.03 -0.18 -11.45
N ASP A 152 5.31 0.94 -10.80
CA ASP A 152 6.65 1.49 -10.74
C ASP A 152 7.56 0.72 -9.80
N ALA A 153 6.99 0.09 -8.79
CA ALA A 153 7.76 -0.69 -7.84
C ALA A 153 6.88 -1.75 -7.21
N TRP A 154 7.49 -2.80 -6.71
CA TRP A 154 6.78 -3.93 -6.11
C TRP A 154 7.33 -4.28 -4.75
N PHE A 155 6.43 -4.51 -3.81
CA PHE A 155 6.75 -5.16 -2.55
C PHE A 155 6.29 -6.61 -2.69
N ILE A 156 7.23 -7.52 -2.77
CA ILE A 156 6.88 -8.92 -2.93
C ILE A 156 7.11 -9.66 -1.63
N SER A 157 6.04 -10.28 -1.15
CA SER A 157 6.14 -11.07 0.05
C SER A 157 6.87 -12.37 -0.28
N THR A 158 8.00 -12.58 0.34
CA THR A 158 8.66 -13.85 0.22
C THR A 158 8.13 -14.69 1.36
N ALA A 159 7.12 -15.41 1.06
CA ALA A 159 6.53 -16.29 2.04
C ALA A 159 7.58 -17.28 2.46
N SER A 160 7.64 -17.58 3.68
CA SER A 160 8.63 -18.53 4.12
C SER A 160 8.12 -19.30 5.30
#